data_cb0b1d44b1647c9ff050292451e654e0
#
_entry.id   cb0b1d44b1647c9ff050292451e654e0
#
_cell.length_a   1.000
_cell.length_b   1.000
_cell.length_c   1.000
_cell.angle_alpha   90.00
_cell.angle_beta   90.00
_cell.angle_gamma   90.00
#
_symmetry.space_group_name_H-M   'P 1'
#
loop_
_entity.id
_entity.type
_entity.pdbx_description
1 polymer ?
#
loop_
_entity_poly.entity_id
_entity_poly.type
_entity_poly.pdbx_seq_one_letter_code
_entity_poly.pdbx_strand_id
1 'polypeptide(L)'
;MSFLGRFRRTKEDPEVGRRALLKRSGRIGEATILDSNVDADGQTVLSYCYSVGGVDYETVQHLDAEQLTRKDHYLPGSRVDIRYDPRRPANSVIV
;
A
#
# COMPACT_ATOMS: atom_id res chain seq x y z
N MET A 1 12.73 22.95 22.09
CA MET A 1 12.59 22.80 21.62
C MET A 1 12.31 22.09 20.55
N SER A 2 12.69 21.46 20.10
CA SER A 2 12.44 20.86 18.91
C SER A 2 11.47 19.76 18.94
N PHE A 3 10.91 19.49 20.03
CA PHE A 3 9.97 18.47 20.11
C PHE A 3 8.76 18.80 19.30
N LEU A 4 8.61 19.99 18.88
CA LEU A 4 7.56 20.35 18.02
C LEU A 4 7.53 19.53 16.80
N GLY A 5 8.65 19.21 16.26
CA GLY A 5 8.72 18.42 15.07
C GLY A 5 8.14 17.06 15.25
N ARG A 6 8.34 16.49 16.41
CA ARG A 6 7.85 15.17 16.65
C ARG A 6 6.37 15.12 16.60
N PHE A 7 5.74 16.07 17.22
CA PHE A 7 4.37 16.13 17.21
C PHE A 7 3.83 16.14 15.86
N ARG A 8 4.32 16.99 15.02
CA ARG A 8 3.82 17.14 13.71
C ARG A 8 4.02 15.91 12.89
N ARG A 9 5.11 15.22 13.07
CA ARG A 9 5.37 14.04 12.29
C ARG A 9 4.30 13.02 12.46
N THR A 10 3.81 12.84 13.66
CA THR A 10 2.81 11.86 13.90
C THR A 10 1.54 12.18 13.17
N LYS A 11 1.16 13.43 13.13
CA LYS A 11 -0.06 13.82 12.50
C LYS A 11 0.05 13.86 11.02
N GLU A 12 1.24 14.08 10.55
CA GLU A 12 1.44 14.32 9.15
C GLU A 12 2.09 13.18 8.43
N ASP A 13 1.92 11.97 8.93
CA ASP A 13 2.46 10.81 8.26
C ASP A 13 1.90 10.79 6.84
N PRO A 14 2.73 11.03 5.82
CA PRO A 14 2.23 11.12 4.46
C PRO A 14 1.65 9.81 3.96
N GLU A 15 2.10 8.71 4.52
CA GLU A 15 1.58 7.41 4.10
C GLU A 15 0.14 7.23 4.53
N VAL A 16 -0.22 7.67 5.72
CA VAL A 16 -1.59 7.57 6.19
C VAL A 16 -2.52 8.40 5.31
N GLY A 17 -2.10 9.62 4.99
CA GLY A 17 -2.89 10.49 4.14
C GLY A 17 -3.01 9.97 2.73
N ARG A 18 -1.92 9.45 2.17
CA ARG A 18 -1.90 8.89 0.84
C ARG A 18 -2.89 7.73 0.73
N ARG A 19 -2.84 6.81 1.69
CA ARG A 19 -3.74 5.65 1.67
C ARG A 19 -5.19 6.06 1.82
N ALA A 20 -5.47 7.00 2.70
CA ALA A 20 -6.83 7.46 2.92
C ALA A 20 -7.39 8.10 1.67
N LEU A 21 -6.59 8.92 1.00
CA LEU A 21 -7.03 9.59 -0.22
C LEU A 21 -7.33 8.58 -1.32
N LEU A 22 -6.45 7.60 -1.52
CA LEU A 22 -6.66 6.59 -2.54
C LEU A 22 -7.90 5.74 -2.24
N LYS A 23 -8.10 5.38 -0.98
CA LYS A 23 -9.28 4.60 -0.63
C LYS A 23 -10.56 5.36 -0.89
N ARG A 24 -10.52 6.67 -0.74
CA ARG A 24 -11.71 7.50 -0.91
C ARG A 24 -11.98 7.84 -2.36
N SER A 25 -10.95 8.14 -3.13
CA SER A 25 -11.13 8.64 -4.48
C SER A 25 -10.28 7.97 -5.56
N GLY A 26 -9.53 6.93 -5.21
CA GLY A 26 -8.76 6.19 -6.21
C GLY A 26 -9.67 5.31 -7.05
N ARG A 27 -9.15 4.90 -8.20
CA ARG A 27 -9.87 4.00 -9.10
C ARG A 27 -9.66 2.57 -8.65
N ILE A 28 -10.68 1.75 -8.75
CA ILE A 28 -10.60 0.35 -8.35
C ILE A 28 -9.82 -0.44 -9.39
N GLY A 29 -8.91 -1.28 -8.94
CA GLY A 29 -8.17 -2.18 -9.80
C GLY A 29 -7.90 -3.49 -9.09
N GLU A 30 -7.20 -4.38 -9.77
CA GLU A 30 -6.85 -5.68 -9.22
C GLU A 30 -5.35 -5.91 -9.39
N ALA A 31 -4.72 -6.47 -8.38
CA ALA A 31 -3.29 -6.75 -8.41
C ALA A 31 -3.03 -8.19 -8.02
N THR A 32 -1.83 -8.66 -8.33
CA THR A 32 -1.36 -9.98 -7.93
C THR A 32 -0.21 -9.81 -6.96
N ILE A 33 -0.25 -10.52 -5.85
CA ILE A 33 0.83 -10.51 -4.88
C ILE A 33 1.99 -11.31 -5.45
N LEU A 34 3.16 -10.70 -5.52
CA LEU A 34 4.35 -11.38 -6.02
C LEU A 34 5.14 -12.00 -4.89
N ASP A 35 5.26 -11.31 -3.78
CA ASP A 35 6.12 -11.75 -2.70
C ASP A 35 5.67 -11.16 -1.38
N SER A 36 6.03 -11.82 -0.28
CA SER A 36 5.71 -11.37 1.05
C SER A 36 6.92 -11.63 1.93
N ASN A 37 7.47 -10.59 2.51
CA ASN A 37 8.68 -10.67 3.33
C ASN A 37 8.51 -9.89 4.61
N VAL A 38 9.37 -10.18 5.57
CA VAL A 38 9.43 -9.42 6.82
C VAL A 38 10.70 -8.59 6.76
N ASP A 39 10.59 -7.29 6.96
CA ASP A 39 11.75 -6.41 6.88
C ASP A 39 12.53 -6.39 8.21
N ALA A 40 13.57 -5.57 8.26
CA ALA A 40 14.43 -5.51 9.41
C ALA A 40 13.73 -5.07 10.69
N ASP A 41 12.63 -4.33 10.54
CA ASP A 41 11.85 -3.86 11.67
C ASP A 41 10.74 -4.83 12.07
N GLY A 42 10.69 -5.98 11.45
CA GLY A 42 9.67 -6.97 11.75
C GLY A 42 8.34 -6.72 11.09
N GLN A 43 8.29 -5.82 10.12
CA GLN A 43 7.05 -5.48 9.45
C GLN A 43 6.90 -6.31 8.18
N THR A 44 5.67 -6.71 7.89
CA THR A 44 5.39 -7.48 6.68
C THR A 44 5.28 -6.54 5.49
N VAL A 45 6.06 -6.83 4.45
CA VAL A 45 6.12 -6.05 3.23
C VAL A 45 5.66 -6.91 2.07
N LEU A 46 4.74 -6.41 1.29
CA LEU A 46 4.25 -7.10 0.11
C LEU A 46 4.77 -6.43 -1.14
N SER A 47 5.11 -7.26 -2.13
CA SER A 47 5.41 -6.78 -3.47
C SER A 47 4.24 -7.21 -4.33
N TYR A 48 3.72 -6.34 -5.15
CA TYR A 48 2.56 -6.69 -5.99
C TYR A 48 2.64 -5.98 -7.34
N CYS A 49 1.93 -6.54 -8.31
CA CYS A 49 1.93 -5.98 -9.66
C CYS A 49 0.52 -5.84 -10.18
N TYR A 50 0.34 -4.90 -11.09
CA TYR A 50 -0.95 -4.65 -11.72
C TYR A 50 -0.71 -3.91 -13.04
N SER A 51 -1.72 -3.90 -13.90
CA SER A 51 -1.62 -3.22 -15.20
C SER A 51 -2.70 -2.15 -15.31
N VAL A 52 -2.33 -1.02 -15.86
CA VAL A 52 -3.28 0.06 -16.15
C VAL A 52 -2.98 0.58 -17.54
N GLY A 53 -3.97 0.54 -18.41
CA GLY A 53 -3.80 1.04 -19.78
C GLY A 53 -2.69 0.35 -20.55
N GLY A 54 -2.48 -0.93 -20.30
CA GLY A 54 -1.44 -1.68 -21.00
C GLY A 54 -0.04 -1.51 -20.44
N VAL A 55 0.10 -0.77 -19.34
CA VAL A 55 1.40 -0.57 -18.68
C VAL A 55 1.41 -1.35 -17.38
N ASP A 56 2.49 -2.09 -17.16
CA ASP A 56 2.64 -2.88 -15.94
C ASP A 56 3.35 -2.09 -14.87
N TYR A 57 2.83 -2.18 -13.65
CA TYR A 57 3.42 -1.52 -12.48
C TYR A 57 3.73 -2.55 -11.42
N GLU A 58 4.81 -2.34 -10.71
CA GLU A 58 5.17 -3.18 -9.59
C GLU A 58 5.53 -2.26 -8.42
N THR A 59 5.02 -2.55 -7.24
CA THR A 59 5.26 -1.69 -6.09
C THR A 59 5.26 -2.52 -4.82
N VAL A 60 5.63 -1.89 -3.72
CA VAL A 60 5.69 -2.55 -2.41
C VAL A 60 4.85 -1.79 -1.42
N GLN A 61 4.35 -2.49 -0.43
CA GLN A 61 3.54 -1.88 0.61
C GLN A 61 3.69 -2.65 1.91
N HIS A 62 3.80 -1.91 3.01
CA HIS A 62 3.75 -2.53 4.33
C HIS A 62 2.29 -2.78 4.69
N LEU A 63 2.02 -3.92 5.30
CA LEU A 63 0.68 -4.21 5.80
C LEU A 63 0.42 -3.39 7.06
N ASP A 64 -0.77 -2.83 7.17
CA ASP A 64 -1.15 -2.14 8.40
C ASP A 64 -1.71 -3.15 9.39
N ALA A 65 -2.07 -2.68 10.59
CA ALA A 65 -2.51 -3.56 11.66
C ALA A 65 -3.75 -4.35 11.28
N GLU A 66 -4.67 -3.73 10.57
CA GLU A 66 -5.88 -4.41 10.18
C GLU A 66 -5.59 -5.47 9.14
N GLN A 67 -4.74 -5.16 8.17
CA GLN A 67 -4.38 -6.12 7.13
C GLN A 67 -3.64 -7.31 7.72
N LEU A 68 -2.86 -7.09 8.76
CA LEU A 68 -2.15 -8.19 9.40
C LEU A 68 -3.09 -9.24 9.98
N THR A 69 -4.31 -8.88 10.30
CA THR A 69 -5.29 -9.84 10.79
C THR A 69 -5.79 -10.74 9.66
N ARG A 70 -5.50 -10.40 8.42
CA ARG A 70 -5.92 -11.16 7.25
C ARG A 70 -4.74 -11.58 6.39
N LYS A 71 -3.63 -11.91 7.01
CA LYS A 71 -2.40 -12.22 6.29
C LYS A 71 -2.58 -13.29 5.22
N ASP A 72 -3.47 -14.21 5.44
CA ASP A 72 -3.71 -15.31 4.51
C ASP A 72 -4.20 -14.81 3.15
N HIS A 73 -4.77 -13.64 3.12
CA HIS A 73 -5.30 -13.08 1.87
C HIS A 73 -4.20 -12.53 0.97
N TYR A 74 -2.97 -12.44 1.50
CA TYR A 74 -1.88 -11.78 0.79
C TYR A 74 -0.71 -12.70 0.48
N LEU A 75 -1.00 -13.99 0.32
CA LEU A 75 0.06 -14.93 -0.04
C LEU A 75 0.48 -14.73 -1.50
N PRO A 76 1.72 -15.04 -1.84
CA PRO A 76 2.17 -14.92 -3.23
C PRO A 76 1.24 -15.67 -4.19
N GLY A 77 0.91 -15.01 -5.28
CA GLY A 77 -0.03 -15.54 -6.27
C GLY A 77 -1.46 -15.14 -6.03
N SER A 78 -1.78 -14.56 -4.86
CA SER A 78 -3.15 -14.14 -4.57
C SER A 78 -3.52 -12.91 -5.35
N ARG A 79 -4.79 -12.77 -5.68
CA ARG A 79 -5.31 -11.56 -6.28
C ARG A 79 -5.95 -10.71 -5.22
N VAL A 80 -5.70 -9.41 -5.28
CA VAL A 80 -6.20 -8.46 -4.29
C VAL A 80 -6.76 -7.23 -4.97
N ASP A 81 -7.67 -6.55 -4.29
CA ASP A 81 -8.20 -5.30 -4.79
C ASP A 81 -7.28 -4.15 -4.40
N ILE A 82 -7.12 -3.22 -5.33
CA ILE A 82 -6.32 -2.02 -5.08
C ILE A 82 -7.13 -0.80 -5.47
N ARG A 83 -6.66 0.36 -5.01
CA ARG A 83 -7.09 1.65 -5.52
C ARG A 83 -5.86 2.37 -6.03
N TYR A 84 -5.97 3.00 -7.18
CA TYR A 84 -4.83 3.71 -7.75
C TYR A 84 -5.26 5.08 -8.25
N ASP A 85 -4.27 5.96 -8.38
CA ASP A 85 -4.49 7.31 -8.89
C ASP A 85 -4.47 7.25 -10.42
N PRO A 86 -5.58 7.55 -11.10
CA PRO A 86 -5.60 7.45 -12.56
C PRO A 86 -4.63 8.39 -13.26
N ARG A 87 -4.20 9.45 -12.59
CA ARG A 87 -3.22 10.37 -13.17
C ARG A 87 -1.80 9.87 -12.97
N ARG A 88 -1.57 9.08 -11.94
CA ARG A 88 -0.27 8.50 -11.65
C ARG A 88 -0.49 7.07 -11.21
N PRO A 89 -0.68 6.15 -12.16
CA PRO A 89 -1.07 4.79 -11.79
C PRO A 89 -0.08 4.04 -10.93
N ALA A 90 1.18 4.49 -10.87
CA ALA A 90 2.14 3.87 -9.97
C ALA A 90 1.81 4.12 -8.51
N ASN A 91 0.95 5.09 -8.22
CA ASN A 91 0.51 5.40 -6.86
C ASN A 91 -0.73 4.56 -6.57
N SER A 92 -0.59 3.55 -5.73
CA SER A 92 -1.68 2.62 -5.43
C SER A 92 -1.64 2.17 -3.98
N VAL A 93 -2.72 1.53 -3.56
CA VAL A 93 -2.80 0.95 -2.22
C VAL A 93 -3.65 -0.31 -2.29
N ILE A 94 -3.25 -1.34 -1.54
CA ILE A 94 -4.06 -2.54 -1.37
C ILE A 94 -5.14 -2.22 -0.36
N VAL A 95 -6.37 -2.47 -0.70
CA VAL A 95 -7.50 -2.17 0.18
C VAL A 95 -8.04 -3.39 0.88
#